data_cf5339fdd42a25a71d1740f78b1aab94
#
_entry.id   cf5339fdd42a25a71d1740f78b1aab94
#
_cell.length_a   1.000
_cell.length_b   1.000
_cell.length_c   1.000
_cell.angle_alpha   90.00
_cell.angle_beta   90.00
_cell.angle_gamma   90.00
#
_symmetry.space_group_name_H-M   'P 1'
#
loop_
_entity.id
_entity.type
_entity.pdbx_description
1 polymer ?
#
loop_
_entity_poly.entity_id
_entity_poly.type
_entity_poly.pdbx_seq_one_letter_code
_entity_poly.pdbx_strand_id
1 'polypeptide(L)'
;QVLAALDKAGQASKLSAPDKRVLQSRVKTANAAVQAYGEWLKVLDKQEGERRSFRLGKELYDQKFAQEIQSSLSAEQLYNQALQAKEALLSKMNTLSDELWPKYMGAQVKPEDRSAKIGQLIAKMSEQHVSREQFVPEVKRQIPQLMDWVVDHKLLAMDKSKPLEVRETPLYQRGVAGAGIEAPGPFRPQDRTYYNVSPLDDFSPEQAESELREYNHWILQILNIHEAIPGHYTQLVYANRSPSLVKTLFGNGAMIEGWAVYGERMMMESGYGGNTPEMWLMYSKWNLRTVCNTILDYR
;
A
#
# COMPACT_ATOMS: atom_id res chain seq x y z
N GLN A 1 11.65 8.13 18.62
CA GLN A 1 10.86 9.27 18.10
C GLN A 1 9.58 9.48 18.92
N VAL A 2 8.70 8.48 19.10
CA VAL A 2 7.42 8.59 19.83
C VAL A 2 7.59 9.14 21.23
N LEU A 3 8.52 8.58 22.02
CA LEU A 3 8.74 8.99 23.40
C LEU A 3 9.32 10.40 23.51
N ALA A 4 10.15 10.82 22.53
CA ALA A 4 10.65 12.19 22.49
C ALA A 4 9.55 13.19 22.13
N ALA A 5 8.66 12.83 21.21
CA ALA A 5 7.48 13.64 20.86
C ALA A 5 6.52 13.76 22.05
N LEU A 6 6.32 12.68 22.81
CA LEU A 6 5.46 12.65 23.98
C LEU A 6 6.01 13.54 25.11
N ASP A 7 7.32 13.54 25.35
CA ASP A 7 7.97 14.43 26.31
C ASP A 7 7.76 15.91 25.95
N LYS A 8 8.03 16.25 24.69
CA LYS A 8 7.82 17.61 24.16
C LYS A 8 6.34 18.05 24.25
N ALA A 9 5.41 17.18 23.88
CA ALA A 9 3.97 17.46 23.98
C ALA A 9 3.54 17.61 25.45
N GLY A 10 4.07 16.79 26.33
CA GLY A 10 3.81 16.87 27.77
C GLY A 10 4.28 18.21 28.37
N GLN A 11 5.44 18.71 27.97
CA GLN A 11 5.93 20.00 28.41
C GLN A 11 5.07 21.18 27.93
N ALA A 12 4.58 21.10 26.67
CA ALA A 12 3.70 22.11 26.09
C ALA A 12 2.26 22.00 26.60
N SER A 13 1.90 20.92 27.28
CA SER A 13 0.52 20.67 27.77
C SER A 13 0.15 21.54 28.96
N LYS A 14 -1.18 21.57 29.28
CA LYS A 14 -1.73 22.22 30.46
C LYS A 14 -1.64 21.36 31.74
N LEU A 15 -0.88 20.29 31.75
CA LEU A 15 -0.64 19.46 32.93
C LEU A 15 -0.01 20.28 34.07
N SER A 16 -0.32 19.89 35.30
CA SER A 16 0.32 20.48 36.48
C SER A 16 1.83 20.19 36.53
N ALA A 17 2.60 21.02 37.22
CA ALA A 17 4.03 20.78 37.34
C ALA A 17 4.39 19.41 37.97
N PRO A 18 3.66 18.89 38.99
CA PRO A 18 3.83 17.52 39.44
C PRO A 18 3.58 16.48 38.36
N ASP A 19 2.48 16.60 37.60
CA ASP A 19 2.12 15.62 36.55
C ASP A 19 3.14 15.62 35.40
N LYS A 20 3.64 16.79 35.03
CA LYS A 20 4.75 16.90 34.04
C LYS A 20 5.99 16.13 34.49
N ARG A 21 6.38 16.25 35.76
CA ARG A 21 7.51 15.49 36.33
C ARG A 21 7.27 14.00 36.31
N VAL A 22 6.05 13.56 36.66
CA VAL A 22 5.66 12.14 36.59
C VAL A 22 5.73 11.63 35.14
N LEU A 23 5.20 12.38 34.18
CA LEU A 23 5.26 12.03 32.78
C LEU A 23 6.70 11.90 32.30
N GLN A 24 7.55 12.88 32.57
CA GLN A 24 8.99 12.84 32.21
C GLN A 24 9.69 11.63 32.79
N SER A 25 9.44 11.31 34.07
CA SER A 25 10.04 10.13 34.72
C SER A 25 9.58 8.84 34.01
N ARG A 26 8.32 8.72 33.68
CA ARG A 26 7.77 7.56 32.94
C ARG A 26 8.34 7.46 31.54
N VAL A 27 8.46 8.56 30.81
CA VAL A 27 9.08 8.59 29.48
C VAL A 27 10.54 8.15 29.55
N LYS A 28 11.30 8.62 30.55
CA LYS A 28 12.68 8.20 30.77
C LYS A 28 12.79 6.68 31.02
N THR A 29 11.94 6.15 31.89
CA THR A 29 11.88 4.70 32.20
C THR A 29 11.50 3.89 30.96
N ALA A 30 10.51 4.33 30.19
CA ALA A 30 10.11 3.67 28.96
C ALA A 30 11.24 3.68 27.90
N ASN A 31 11.95 4.80 27.74
CA ASN A 31 13.10 4.89 26.86
C ASN A 31 14.19 3.88 27.24
N ALA A 32 14.52 3.80 28.53
CA ALA A 32 15.51 2.84 29.02
C ALA A 32 15.09 1.39 28.75
N ALA A 33 13.81 1.06 28.96
CA ALA A 33 13.28 -0.27 28.69
C ALA A 33 13.32 -0.63 27.19
N VAL A 34 12.96 0.31 26.30
CA VAL A 34 13.05 0.11 24.85
C VAL A 34 14.49 -0.07 24.39
N GLN A 35 15.42 0.72 24.93
CA GLN A 35 16.85 0.56 24.63
C GLN A 35 17.37 -0.81 25.10
N ALA A 36 17.06 -1.21 26.33
CA ALA A 36 17.47 -2.50 26.87
C ALA A 36 16.90 -3.67 26.03
N TYR A 37 15.65 -3.57 25.58
CA TYR A 37 15.05 -4.54 24.67
C TYR A 37 15.78 -4.59 23.32
N GLY A 38 16.14 -3.43 22.77
CA GLY A 38 16.92 -3.36 21.53
C GLY A 38 18.30 -4.01 21.66
N GLU A 39 19.00 -3.78 22.79
CA GLU A 39 20.29 -4.45 23.05
C GLU A 39 20.11 -5.96 23.25
N TRP A 40 19.07 -6.40 23.94
CA TRP A 40 18.76 -7.81 24.07
C TRP A 40 18.51 -8.49 22.70
N LEU A 41 17.77 -7.85 21.80
CA LEU A 41 17.58 -8.35 20.44
C LEU A 41 18.89 -8.49 19.67
N LYS A 42 19.80 -7.50 19.80
CA LYS A 42 21.14 -7.56 19.17
C LYS A 42 21.99 -8.72 19.73
N VAL A 43 21.87 -8.99 21.02
CA VAL A 43 22.56 -10.14 21.65
C VAL A 43 21.94 -11.44 21.14
N LEU A 44 20.60 -11.51 21.09
CA LEU A 44 19.90 -12.69 20.57
C LEU A 44 20.25 -12.97 19.10
N ASP A 45 20.36 -11.92 18.28
CA ASP A 45 20.75 -12.04 16.87
C ASP A 45 22.18 -12.57 16.67
N LYS A 46 23.07 -12.32 17.61
CA LYS A 46 24.45 -12.80 17.57
C LYS A 46 24.66 -14.20 18.18
N GLN A 47 23.64 -14.75 18.86
CA GLN A 47 23.74 -16.09 19.42
C GLN A 47 23.82 -17.13 18.30
N GLU A 48 24.88 -17.95 18.33
CA GLU A 48 24.98 -19.11 17.47
C GLU A 48 24.00 -20.18 17.94
N GLY A 49 23.16 -20.66 17.04
CA GLY A 49 22.16 -21.69 17.30
C GLY A 49 21.37 -22.03 16.05
N GLU A 50 20.65 -23.12 16.06
CA GLU A 50 19.73 -23.46 14.97
C GLU A 50 18.65 -22.38 14.87
N ARG A 51 18.74 -21.55 13.83
CA ARG A 51 17.68 -20.61 13.47
C ARG A 51 16.65 -21.32 12.62
N ARG A 52 15.42 -21.28 13.05
CA ARG A 52 14.32 -21.73 12.18
C ARG A 52 14.30 -20.87 10.91
N SER A 53 14.30 -21.53 9.76
CA SER A 53 14.08 -20.86 8.48
C SER A 53 12.75 -20.11 8.51
N PHE A 54 12.67 -18.95 7.88
CA PHE A 54 11.40 -18.27 7.61
C PHE A 54 10.54 -19.06 6.59
N ARG A 55 11.17 -19.93 5.81
CA ARG A 55 10.46 -20.81 4.87
C ARG A 55 9.74 -21.90 5.66
N LEU A 56 8.42 -21.99 5.47
CA LEU A 56 7.57 -22.94 6.19
C LEU A 56 7.79 -24.39 5.77
N GLY A 57 8.20 -24.59 4.51
CA GLY A 57 8.17 -25.90 3.84
C GLY A 57 6.74 -26.24 3.37
N LYS A 58 6.66 -27.17 2.41
CA LYS A 58 5.42 -27.45 1.67
C LYS A 58 4.24 -27.82 2.58
N GLU A 59 4.44 -28.67 3.55
CA GLU A 59 3.35 -29.19 4.39
C GLU A 59 2.68 -28.05 5.20
N LEU A 60 3.47 -27.26 5.92
CA LEU A 60 2.93 -26.14 6.72
C LEU A 60 2.38 -25.03 5.83
N TYR A 61 3.00 -24.80 4.68
CA TYR A 61 2.51 -23.82 3.71
C TYR A 61 1.13 -24.19 3.18
N ASP A 62 0.92 -25.45 2.78
CA ASP A 62 -0.37 -25.92 2.27
C ASP A 62 -1.47 -25.84 3.35
N GLN A 63 -1.14 -26.18 4.60
CA GLN A 63 -2.07 -26.07 5.72
C GLN A 63 -2.46 -24.60 5.97
N LYS A 64 -1.47 -23.70 6.03
CA LYS A 64 -1.67 -22.27 6.20
C LYS A 64 -2.51 -21.69 5.06
N PHE A 65 -2.15 -22.03 3.82
CA PHE A 65 -2.87 -21.60 2.62
C PHE A 65 -4.35 -21.99 2.68
N ALA A 66 -4.67 -23.24 3.01
CA ALA A 66 -6.03 -23.72 3.09
C ALA A 66 -6.86 -22.97 4.14
N GLN A 67 -6.25 -22.60 5.26
CA GLN A 67 -6.92 -21.89 6.36
C GLN A 67 -7.10 -20.40 6.08
N GLU A 68 -6.12 -19.75 5.47
CA GLU A 68 -6.13 -18.29 5.24
C GLU A 68 -6.87 -17.91 3.95
N ILE A 69 -6.65 -18.64 2.88
CA ILE A 69 -7.23 -18.31 1.57
C ILE A 69 -8.67 -18.80 1.46
N GLN A 70 -8.98 -19.96 2.04
CA GLN A 70 -10.33 -20.55 2.08
C GLN A 70 -10.97 -20.64 0.67
N SER A 71 -10.16 -21.00 -0.32
CA SER A 71 -10.56 -21.18 -1.73
C SER A 71 -10.63 -22.68 -2.07
N SER A 72 -11.35 -22.99 -3.12
CA SER A 72 -11.32 -24.32 -3.76
C SER A 72 -10.02 -24.60 -4.51
N LEU A 73 -9.18 -23.57 -4.74
CA LEU A 73 -7.88 -23.70 -5.38
C LEU A 73 -6.82 -24.19 -4.39
N SER A 74 -5.94 -25.07 -4.82
CA SER A 74 -4.72 -25.38 -4.09
C SER A 74 -3.65 -24.30 -4.33
N ALA A 75 -2.66 -24.23 -3.44
CA ALA A 75 -1.51 -23.33 -3.60
C ALA A 75 -0.79 -23.55 -4.95
N GLU A 76 -0.61 -24.81 -5.36
CA GLU A 76 0.01 -25.15 -6.65
C GLU A 76 -0.84 -24.68 -7.85
N GLN A 77 -2.16 -24.81 -7.78
CA GLN A 77 -3.05 -24.31 -8.83
C GLN A 77 -2.95 -22.79 -8.95
N LEU A 78 -2.93 -22.08 -7.82
CA LEU A 78 -2.75 -20.62 -7.82
C LEU A 78 -1.39 -20.22 -8.37
N TYR A 79 -0.32 -20.91 -8.00
CA TYR A 79 1.02 -20.72 -8.55
C TYR A 79 1.05 -20.86 -10.07
N ASN A 80 0.42 -21.94 -10.61
CA ASN A 80 0.35 -22.17 -12.06
C ASN A 80 -0.46 -21.08 -12.78
N GLN A 81 -1.55 -20.61 -12.19
CA GLN A 81 -2.32 -19.46 -12.70
C GLN A 81 -1.46 -18.18 -12.67
N ALA A 82 -0.68 -17.97 -11.63
CA ALA A 82 0.22 -16.80 -11.54
C ALA A 82 1.30 -16.81 -12.63
N LEU A 83 1.86 -17.99 -12.98
CA LEU A 83 2.80 -18.11 -14.09
C LEU A 83 2.16 -17.72 -15.43
N GLN A 84 0.93 -18.16 -15.69
CA GLN A 84 0.19 -17.80 -16.89
C GLN A 84 -0.16 -16.30 -16.91
N ALA A 85 -0.62 -15.76 -15.78
CA ALA A 85 -0.95 -14.35 -15.65
C ALA A 85 0.29 -13.45 -15.85
N LYS A 86 1.46 -13.86 -15.34
CA LYS A 86 2.73 -13.17 -15.59
C LYS A 86 3.02 -13.03 -17.08
N GLU A 87 2.91 -14.12 -17.84
CA GLU A 87 3.20 -14.09 -19.27
C GLU A 87 2.16 -13.27 -20.05
N ALA A 88 0.89 -13.36 -19.69
CA ALA A 88 -0.17 -12.56 -20.29
C ALA A 88 0.05 -11.05 -20.05
N LEU A 89 0.42 -10.66 -18.82
CA LEU A 89 0.73 -9.28 -18.48
C LEU A 89 1.96 -8.77 -19.25
N LEU A 90 3.04 -9.53 -19.29
CA LEU A 90 4.23 -9.16 -20.05
C LEU A 90 3.96 -9.01 -21.55
N SER A 91 3.12 -9.88 -22.11
CA SER A 91 2.68 -9.80 -23.50
C SER A 91 1.86 -8.53 -23.75
N LYS A 92 0.90 -8.22 -22.88
CA LYS A 92 0.12 -6.97 -22.93
C LYS A 92 1.01 -5.74 -22.82
N MET A 93 1.93 -5.72 -21.84
CA MET A 93 2.88 -4.62 -21.66
C MET A 93 3.76 -4.43 -22.88
N ASN A 94 4.19 -5.51 -23.52
CA ASN A 94 4.96 -5.46 -24.75
C ASN A 94 4.20 -4.76 -25.89
N THR A 95 2.93 -5.13 -26.12
CA THR A 95 2.07 -4.50 -27.13
C THR A 95 1.83 -3.03 -26.83
N LEU A 96 1.50 -2.68 -25.58
CA LEU A 96 1.31 -1.29 -25.17
C LEU A 96 2.62 -0.49 -25.31
N SER A 97 3.78 -1.11 -25.06
CA SER A 97 5.07 -0.45 -25.26
C SER A 97 5.35 -0.17 -26.73
N ASP A 98 4.95 -1.05 -27.63
CA ASP A 98 5.08 -0.81 -29.07
C ASP A 98 4.21 0.36 -29.54
N GLU A 99 3.01 0.48 -29.01
CA GLU A 99 2.08 1.58 -29.30
C GLU A 99 2.60 2.93 -28.77
N LEU A 100 3.10 2.95 -27.53
CA LEU A 100 3.53 4.15 -26.85
C LEU A 100 4.95 4.61 -27.22
N TRP A 101 5.77 3.73 -27.81
CA TRP A 101 7.18 4.02 -28.12
C TRP A 101 7.38 5.31 -28.90
N PRO A 102 6.68 5.56 -30.02
CA PRO A 102 6.86 6.78 -30.79
C PRO A 102 6.57 8.05 -29.98
N LYS A 103 5.61 8.00 -29.09
CA LYS A 103 5.18 9.15 -28.28
C LYS A 103 6.24 9.55 -27.25
N TYR A 104 6.86 8.59 -26.59
CA TYR A 104 7.76 8.83 -25.46
C TYR A 104 9.24 8.75 -25.82
N MET A 105 9.59 7.92 -26.79
CA MET A 105 10.96 7.64 -27.18
C MET A 105 11.34 8.23 -28.52
N GLY A 106 10.36 8.71 -29.31
CA GLY A 106 10.61 9.31 -30.62
C GLY A 106 11.32 8.38 -31.58
N ALA A 107 12.42 8.85 -32.17
CA ALA A 107 13.23 8.09 -33.14
C ALA A 107 14.25 7.14 -32.48
N GLN A 108 14.26 6.97 -31.17
CA GLN A 108 15.18 6.04 -30.51
C GLN A 108 14.92 4.60 -30.98
N VAL A 109 16.02 3.86 -31.18
CA VAL A 109 15.93 2.46 -31.59
C VAL A 109 15.26 1.63 -30.49
N LYS A 110 14.24 0.91 -30.91
CA LYS A 110 13.48 0.04 -30.03
C LYS A 110 14.29 -1.23 -29.74
N PRO A 111 14.52 -1.59 -28.45
CA PRO A 111 15.18 -2.85 -28.12
C PRO A 111 14.39 -4.07 -28.63
N GLU A 112 15.10 -5.08 -29.10
CA GLU A 112 14.50 -6.37 -29.45
C GLU A 112 14.09 -7.14 -28.18
N ASP A 113 14.88 -7.04 -27.12
CA ASP A 113 14.53 -7.66 -25.83
C ASP A 113 13.29 -6.98 -25.23
N ARG A 114 12.28 -7.79 -24.97
CA ARG A 114 10.99 -7.38 -24.44
C ARG A 114 11.12 -6.63 -23.12
N SER A 115 11.94 -7.13 -22.21
CA SER A 115 12.09 -6.57 -20.87
C SER A 115 12.83 -5.24 -20.91
N ALA A 116 13.86 -5.14 -21.74
CA ALA A 116 14.58 -3.89 -21.96
C ALA A 116 13.68 -2.80 -22.57
N LYS A 117 12.85 -3.16 -23.57
CA LYS A 117 11.88 -2.25 -24.19
C LYS A 117 10.87 -1.72 -23.16
N ILE A 118 10.20 -2.61 -22.45
CA ILE A 118 9.21 -2.24 -21.42
C ILE A 118 9.87 -1.38 -20.34
N GLY A 119 11.04 -1.79 -19.85
CA GLY A 119 11.76 -1.06 -18.81
C GLY A 119 12.17 0.35 -19.21
N GLN A 120 12.70 0.54 -20.43
CA GLN A 120 13.07 1.88 -20.94
C GLN A 120 11.85 2.80 -21.08
N LEU A 121 10.75 2.28 -21.61
CA LEU A 121 9.53 3.07 -21.76
C LEU A 121 8.95 3.47 -20.39
N ILE A 122 8.84 2.53 -19.46
CA ILE A 122 8.35 2.82 -18.11
C ILE A 122 9.27 3.83 -17.43
N ALA A 123 10.59 3.67 -17.54
CA ALA A 123 11.54 4.63 -16.97
C ALA A 123 11.32 6.05 -17.51
N LYS A 124 11.06 6.18 -18.81
CA LYS A 124 10.76 7.48 -19.44
C LYS A 124 9.42 8.05 -18.99
N MET A 125 8.39 7.24 -18.95
CA MET A 125 7.07 7.67 -18.48
C MET A 125 7.10 8.07 -17.00
N SER A 126 7.87 7.38 -16.18
CA SER A 126 8.01 7.65 -14.74
C SER A 126 8.65 9.02 -14.42
N GLU A 127 9.18 9.74 -15.41
CA GLU A 127 9.58 11.15 -15.26
C GLU A 127 8.37 12.08 -15.06
N GLN A 128 7.17 11.61 -15.38
CA GLN A 128 5.93 12.37 -15.20
C GLN A 128 5.36 12.11 -13.80
N HIS A 129 5.80 12.90 -12.85
CA HIS A 129 5.33 12.86 -11.47
C HIS A 129 5.18 14.29 -10.91
N VAL A 130 4.54 14.41 -9.77
CA VAL A 130 4.43 15.69 -9.04
C VAL A 130 5.76 16.03 -8.35
N SER A 131 5.91 17.28 -7.89
CA SER A 131 7.04 17.59 -7.02
C SER A 131 6.89 16.96 -5.64
N ARG A 132 7.97 16.87 -4.90
CA ARG A 132 8.04 16.35 -3.54
C ARG A 132 6.98 16.98 -2.62
N GLU A 133 6.86 18.31 -2.68
CA GLU A 133 5.94 19.10 -1.86
C GLU A 133 4.49 18.90 -2.29
N GLN A 134 4.25 18.49 -3.52
CA GLN A 134 2.92 18.26 -4.09
C GLN A 134 2.43 16.82 -3.90
N PHE A 135 3.24 15.92 -3.36
CA PHE A 135 2.88 14.49 -3.26
C PHE A 135 1.61 14.27 -2.42
N VAL A 136 1.60 14.72 -1.16
CA VAL A 136 0.41 14.61 -0.29
C VAL A 136 -0.76 15.47 -0.78
N PRO A 137 -0.57 16.73 -1.22
CA PRO A 137 -1.63 17.52 -1.86
C PRO A 137 -2.28 16.83 -3.05
N GLU A 138 -1.51 16.16 -3.91
CA GLU A 138 -2.05 15.45 -5.07
C GLU A 138 -2.93 14.26 -4.66
N VAL A 139 -2.52 13.49 -3.65
CA VAL A 139 -3.38 12.44 -3.08
C VAL A 139 -4.71 13.04 -2.61
N LYS A 140 -4.67 14.14 -1.85
CA LYS A 140 -5.89 14.83 -1.39
C LYS A 140 -6.79 15.25 -2.53
N ARG A 141 -6.21 15.71 -3.64
CA ARG A 141 -6.96 16.16 -4.82
C ARG A 141 -7.65 14.99 -5.54
N GLN A 142 -7.02 13.82 -5.56
CA GLN A 142 -7.55 12.65 -6.29
C GLN A 142 -8.71 11.97 -5.57
N ILE A 143 -8.78 11.97 -4.23
CA ILE A 143 -9.81 11.25 -3.48
C ILE A 143 -11.24 11.65 -3.85
N PRO A 144 -11.64 12.94 -3.91
CA PRO A 144 -12.96 13.31 -4.37
C PRO A 144 -13.28 12.84 -5.79
N GLN A 145 -12.30 12.86 -6.69
CA GLN A 145 -12.47 12.42 -8.08
C GLN A 145 -12.77 10.91 -8.17
N LEU A 146 -12.10 10.10 -7.34
CA LEU A 146 -12.40 8.67 -7.24
C LEU A 146 -13.81 8.43 -6.70
N MET A 147 -14.23 9.20 -5.69
CA MET A 147 -15.58 9.12 -5.13
C MET A 147 -16.65 9.44 -6.19
N ASP A 148 -16.47 10.55 -6.90
CA ASP A 148 -17.39 10.98 -7.95
C ASP A 148 -17.46 9.95 -9.07
N TRP A 149 -16.31 9.41 -9.51
CA TRP A 149 -16.28 8.36 -10.53
C TRP A 149 -17.09 7.12 -10.14
N VAL A 150 -16.87 6.61 -8.92
CA VAL A 150 -17.58 5.42 -8.41
C VAL A 150 -19.09 5.65 -8.35
N VAL A 151 -19.50 6.84 -7.91
CA VAL A 151 -20.93 7.20 -7.81
C VAL A 151 -21.57 7.39 -9.17
N ASP A 152 -20.93 8.17 -10.07
CA ASP A 152 -21.47 8.49 -11.39
C ASP A 152 -21.59 7.27 -12.30
N HIS A 153 -20.63 6.36 -12.21
CA HIS A 153 -20.65 5.07 -12.94
C HIS A 153 -21.41 3.97 -12.22
N LYS A 154 -22.03 4.28 -11.04
CA LYS A 154 -22.84 3.35 -10.25
C LYS A 154 -22.12 2.03 -9.93
N LEU A 155 -20.81 2.11 -9.69
CA LEU A 155 -20.00 0.92 -9.43
C LEU A 155 -20.30 0.34 -8.05
N LEU A 156 -20.46 1.20 -7.05
CA LEU A 156 -20.74 0.83 -5.66
C LEU A 156 -21.64 1.88 -4.99
N ALA A 157 -22.42 1.45 -4.00
CA ALA A 157 -23.12 2.37 -3.10
C ALA A 157 -22.14 2.94 -2.08
N MET A 158 -21.88 4.24 -2.14
CA MET A 158 -20.91 4.91 -1.25
C MET A 158 -21.61 5.55 -0.06
N ASP A 159 -21.05 5.37 1.15
CA ASP A 159 -21.54 6.01 2.37
C ASP A 159 -20.85 7.36 2.60
N LYS A 160 -21.47 8.42 2.12
CA LYS A 160 -20.96 9.78 2.28
C LYS A 160 -21.00 10.31 3.74
N SER A 161 -21.67 9.59 4.67
CA SER A 161 -21.67 9.95 6.11
C SER A 161 -20.37 9.54 6.83
N LYS A 162 -19.51 8.78 6.18
CA LYS A 162 -18.22 8.32 6.71
C LYS A 162 -17.08 8.98 5.92
N PRO A 163 -16.72 10.24 6.23
CA PRO A 163 -15.70 10.95 5.47
C PRO A 163 -14.31 10.33 5.67
N LEU A 164 -13.56 10.27 4.58
CA LEU A 164 -12.15 9.93 4.58
C LEU A 164 -11.33 11.22 4.69
N GLU A 165 -10.44 11.29 5.66
CA GLU A 165 -9.51 12.40 5.83
C GLU A 165 -8.10 11.98 5.43
N VAL A 166 -7.56 12.61 4.39
CA VAL A 166 -6.17 12.41 3.98
C VAL A 166 -5.27 13.28 4.84
N ARG A 167 -4.29 12.66 5.50
CA ARG A 167 -3.30 13.36 6.33
C ARG A 167 -1.89 12.78 6.13
N GLU A 168 -0.90 13.54 6.53
CA GLU A 168 0.45 13.00 6.64
C GLU A 168 0.51 11.89 7.70
N THR A 169 1.25 10.84 7.37
CA THR A 169 1.52 9.75 8.32
C THR A 169 2.13 10.30 9.61
N PRO A 170 1.52 10.04 10.78
CA PRO A 170 2.11 10.44 12.06
C PRO A 170 3.54 9.94 12.22
N LEU A 171 4.41 10.74 12.82
CA LEU A 171 5.84 10.43 12.95
C LEU A 171 6.13 9.03 13.51
N TYR A 172 5.32 8.56 14.44
CA TYR A 172 5.50 7.25 15.07
C TYR A 172 5.12 6.06 14.16
N GLN A 173 4.45 6.32 13.04
CA GLN A 173 4.07 5.31 12.05
C GLN A 173 4.94 5.38 10.78
N ARG A 174 5.75 6.44 10.61
CA ARG A 174 6.62 6.57 9.43
C ARG A 174 7.66 5.46 9.36
N GLY A 175 7.96 5.02 8.14
CA GLY A 175 8.92 3.94 7.89
C GLY A 175 8.33 2.54 7.94
N VAL A 176 7.03 2.37 8.21
CA VAL A 176 6.34 1.08 8.14
C VAL A 176 5.72 0.87 6.76
N ALA A 177 4.99 1.88 6.27
CA ALA A 177 4.41 1.89 4.93
C ALA A 177 4.41 3.31 4.37
N GLY A 178 4.43 3.45 3.04
CA GLY A 178 4.34 4.75 2.36
C GLY A 178 2.93 5.34 2.44
N ALA A 179 1.91 4.49 2.44
CA ALA A 179 0.51 4.86 2.53
C ALA A 179 -0.29 3.79 3.27
N GLY A 180 -1.47 4.12 3.78
CA GLY A 180 -2.35 3.14 4.42
C GLY A 180 -3.57 3.76 5.09
N ILE A 181 -4.60 2.94 5.26
CA ILE A 181 -5.87 3.34 5.89
C ILE A 181 -5.88 3.00 7.39
N GLU A 182 -6.25 3.99 8.20
CA GLU A 182 -6.55 3.83 9.61
C GLU A 182 -8.05 4.05 9.82
N ALA A 183 -8.78 2.94 9.90
CA ALA A 183 -10.23 2.95 10.12
C ALA A 183 -10.56 2.70 11.60
N PRO A 184 -11.69 3.26 12.10
CA PRO A 184 -12.16 2.99 13.44
C PRO A 184 -12.56 1.52 13.58
N GLY A 185 -12.31 0.95 14.76
CA GLY A 185 -12.79 -0.38 15.11
C GLY A 185 -14.29 -0.39 15.48
N PRO A 186 -14.87 -1.59 15.68
CA PRO A 186 -16.31 -1.77 15.92
C PRO A 186 -16.82 -1.13 17.23
N PHE A 187 -15.94 -0.88 18.17
CA PHE A 187 -16.31 -0.25 19.46
C PHE A 187 -16.33 1.29 19.40
N ARG A 188 -15.79 1.87 18.32
CA ARG A 188 -15.77 3.32 18.09
C ARG A 188 -16.12 3.67 16.64
N PRO A 189 -17.25 3.16 16.12
CA PRO A 189 -17.59 3.29 14.70
C PRO A 189 -17.84 4.73 14.23
N GLN A 190 -17.92 5.68 15.17
CA GLN A 190 -18.12 7.11 14.89
C GLN A 190 -16.79 7.87 14.71
N ASP A 191 -15.65 7.27 15.06
CA ASP A 191 -14.36 7.89 14.85
C ASP A 191 -14.09 8.06 13.35
N ARG A 192 -13.20 8.98 13.01
CA ARG A 192 -12.83 9.27 11.63
C ARG A 192 -11.97 8.15 11.05
N THR A 193 -12.08 7.97 9.74
CA THR A 193 -11.13 7.18 8.96
C THR A 193 -10.08 8.10 8.38
N TYR A 194 -8.81 7.72 8.51
CA TYR A 194 -7.69 8.46 7.98
C TYR A 194 -7.00 7.68 6.87
N TYR A 195 -6.67 8.37 5.81
CA TYR A 195 -5.70 7.92 4.84
C TYR A 195 -4.37 8.57 5.17
N ASN A 196 -3.48 7.80 5.78
CA ASN A 196 -2.15 8.25 6.14
C ASN A 196 -1.25 8.14 4.92
N VAL A 197 -0.60 9.23 4.51
CA VAL A 197 0.34 9.29 3.39
C VAL A 197 1.67 9.81 3.93
N SER A 198 2.73 9.06 3.76
CA SER A 198 4.05 9.46 4.26
C SER A 198 4.61 10.56 3.37
N PRO A 199 4.88 11.75 3.93
CA PRO A 199 5.56 12.79 3.19
C PRO A 199 7.00 12.37 2.91
N LEU A 200 7.61 12.98 1.91
CA LEU A 200 8.98 12.64 1.47
C LEU A 200 10.04 13.55 2.12
N ASP A 201 9.67 14.30 3.17
CA ASP A 201 10.53 15.33 3.80
C ASP A 201 11.82 14.78 4.41
N ASP A 202 11.75 13.54 4.91
CA ASP A 202 12.88 12.87 5.55
C ASP A 202 13.80 12.12 4.53
N PHE A 203 13.46 12.15 3.23
CA PHE A 203 14.21 11.48 2.17
C PHE A 203 15.32 12.37 1.62
N SER A 204 16.44 11.78 1.16
CA SER A 204 17.38 12.52 0.33
C SER A 204 16.74 12.91 -1.00
N PRO A 205 17.30 13.89 -1.75
CA PRO A 205 16.78 14.23 -3.06
C PRO A 205 16.67 13.01 -4.00
N GLU A 206 17.66 12.13 -3.99
CA GLU A 206 17.71 10.93 -4.82
C GLU A 206 16.67 9.89 -4.39
N GLN A 207 16.46 9.74 -3.08
CA GLN A 207 15.42 8.85 -2.54
C GLN A 207 14.03 9.38 -2.87
N ALA A 208 13.80 10.68 -2.71
CA ALA A 208 12.52 11.30 -3.05
C ALA A 208 12.22 11.18 -4.55
N GLU A 209 13.20 11.41 -5.41
CA GLU A 209 13.06 11.22 -6.86
C GLU A 209 12.73 9.77 -7.20
N SER A 210 13.40 8.80 -6.59
CA SER A 210 13.12 7.37 -6.79
C SER A 210 11.69 7.02 -6.41
N GLU A 211 11.21 7.54 -5.29
CA GLU A 211 9.84 7.31 -4.79
C GLU A 211 8.80 7.97 -5.71
N LEU A 212 9.06 9.21 -6.15
CA LEU A 212 8.16 9.92 -7.07
C LEU A 212 8.07 9.24 -8.44
N ARG A 213 9.16 8.67 -8.93
CA ARG A 213 9.18 7.88 -10.18
C ARG A 213 8.39 6.57 -10.02
N GLU A 214 8.41 5.92 -8.84
CA GLU A 214 7.57 4.75 -8.57
C GLU A 214 6.10 5.15 -8.49
N TYR A 215 5.77 6.17 -7.69
CA TYR A 215 4.41 6.72 -7.55
C TYR A 215 4.17 7.88 -8.53
N ASN A 216 4.48 7.65 -9.80
CA ASN A 216 4.29 8.61 -10.87
C ASN A 216 2.81 8.93 -11.12
N HIS A 217 2.55 9.82 -12.08
CA HIS A 217 1.21 10.31 -12.40
C HIS A 217 0.14 9.22 -12.52
N TRP A 218 0.44 8.05 -13.05
CA TRP A 218 -0.53 6.95 -13.24
C TRP A 218 -0.58 6.02 -12.02
N ILE A 219 0.58 5.62 -11.50
CA ILE A 219 0.66 4.69 -10.35
C ILE A 219 0.06 5.32 -9.10
N LEU A 220 0.22 6.62 -8.88
CA LEU A 220 -0.39 7.31 -7.73
C LEU A 220 -1.92 7.22 -7.74
N GLN A 221 -2.54 7.26 -8.92
CA GLN A 221 -3.98 7.05 -9.05
C GLN A 221 -4.37 5.61 -8.68
N ILE A 222 -3.61 4.62 -9.13
CA ILE A 222 -3.85 3.21 -8.82
C ILE A 222 -3.66 2.96 -7.31
N LEU A 223 -2.63 3.55 -6.70
CA LEU A 223 -2.44 3.50 -5.25
C LEU A 223 -3.66 4.06 -4.51
N ASN A 224 -4.17 5.21 -4.90
CA ASN A 224 -5.33 5.83 -4.26
C ASN A 224 -6.62 5.02 -4.45
N ILE A 225 -6.74 4.30 -5.57
CA ILE A 225 -7.82 3.32 -5.77
C ILE A 225 -7.67 2.18 -4.77
N HIS A 226 -6.47 1.61 -4.65
CA HIS A 226 -6.16 0.49 -3.76
C HIS A 226 -6.39 0.85 -2.29
N GLU A 227 -5.76 1.92 -1.83
CA GLU A 227 -5.82 2.33 -0.43
C GLU A 227 -7.19 2.91 -0.06
N ALA A 228 -7.76 3.74 -0.93
CA ALA A 228 -8.93 4.51 -0.57
C ALA A 228 -10.21 4.03 -1.28
N ILE A 229 -10.48 4.52 -2.49
CA ILE A 229 -11.78 4.39 -3.16
C ILE A 229 -11.64 3.77 -4.55
N PRO A 230 -12.24 2.59 -4.76
CA PRO A 230 -13.10 1.81 -3.88
C PRO A 230 -12.38 0.75 -3.03
N GLY A 231 -11.08 0.87 -2.79
CA GLY A 231 -10.23 -0.10 -2.11
C GLY A 231 -10.46 -0.23 -0.60
N HIS A 232 -9.38 -0.19 0.18
CA HIS A 232 -9.39 -0.49 1.61
C HIS A 232 -10.37 0.35 2.43
N TYR A 233 -10.42 1.68 2.19
CA TYR A 233 -11.38 2.54 2.89
C TYR A 233 -12.83 2.04 2.69
N THR A 234 -13.22 1.79 1.45
CA THR A 234 -14.58 1.35 1.13
C THR A 234 -14.89 0.00 1.79
N GLN A 235 -13.97 -0.95 1.69
CA GLN A 235 -14.11 -2.28 2.30
C GLN A 235 -14.28 -2.18 3.82
N LEU A 236 -13.49 -1.36 4.51
CA LEU A 236 -13.53 -1.19 5.97
C LEU A 236 -14.83 -0.50 6.43
N VAL A 237 -15.35 0.47 5.67
CA VAL A 237 -16.66 1.07 5.94
C VAL A 237 -17.77 0.01 5.87
N TYR A 238 -17.71 -0.89 4.90
CA TYR A 238 -18.68 -1.99 4.80
C TYR A 238 -18.48 -3.04 5.88
N ALA A 239 -17.24 -3.41 6.19
CA ALA A 239 -16.93 -4.36 7.26
C ALA A 239 -17.48 -3.92 8.62
N ASN A 240 -17.36 -2.62 8.93
CA ASN A 240 -17.87 -2.05 10.18
C ASN A 240 -19.40 -2.02 10.30
N ARG A 241 -20.12 -2.32 9.21
CA ARG A 241 -21.59 -2.50 9.23
C ARG A 241 -22.01 -3.95 9.49
N SER A 242 -21.06 -4.88 9.56
CA SER A 242 -21.38 -6.27 9.81
C SER A 242 -22.02 -6.44 11.20
N PRO A 243 -23.14 -7.18 11.31
CA PRO A 243 -23.73 -7.50 12.61
C PRO A 243 -22.87 -8.49 13.40
N SER A 244 -21.89 -9.13 12.76
CA SER A 244 -20.99 -10.09 13.38
C SER A 244 -19.74 -9.39 13.89
N LEU A 245 -19.60 -9.29 15.20
CA LEU A 245 -18.40 -8.75 15.86
C LEU A 245 -17.14 -9.56 15.48
N VAL A 246 -17.26 -10.86 15.30
CA VAL A 246 -16.16 -11.72 14.86
C VAL A 246 -15.63 -11.27 13.50
N LYS A 247 -16.50 -11.01 12.52
CA LYS A 247 -16.10 -10.55 11.18
C LYS A 247 -15.48 -9.15 11.20
N THR A 248 -15.88 -8.32 12.14
CA THR A 248 -15.36 -6.94 12.27
C THR A 248 -13.99 -6.92 12.97
N LEU A 249 -13.77 -7.82 13.95
CA LEU A 249 -12.52 -7.89 14.69
C LEU A 249 -11.44 -8.71 13.99
N PHE A 250 -11.84 -9.81 13.36
CA PHE A 250 -10.93 -10.76 12.71
C PHE A 250 -11.09 -10.69 11.20
N GLY A 251 -10.41 -9.70 10.60
CA GLY A 251 -10.37 -9.57 9.15
C GLY A 251 -9.60 -10.73 8.50
N ASN A 252 -9.99 -11.08 7.26
CA ASN A 252 -9.23 -12.02 6.43
C ASN A 252 -8.32 -11.22 5.49
N GLY A 253 -7.00 -11.38 5.60
CA GLY A 253 -6.02 -10.64 4.80
C GLY A 253 -6.18 -10.86 3.30
N ALA A 254 -6.46 -12.10 2.86
CA ALA A 254 -6.69 -12.41 1.46
C ALA A 254 -7.91 -11.67 0.89
N MET A 255 -8.98 -11.52 1.68
CA MET A 255 -10.17 -10.76 1.29
C MET A 255 -9.86 -9.25 1.26
N ILE A 256 -9.18 -8.72 2.26
CA ILE A 256 -8.86 -7.28 2.39
C ILE A 256 -8.01 -6.82 1.20
N GLU A 257 -6.89 -7.51 0.96
CA GLU A 257 -5.99 -7.21 -0.15
C GLU A 257 -6.61 -7.54 -1.52
N GLY A 258 -7.27 -8.69 -1.61
CA GLY A 258 -7.95 -9.13 -2.84
C GLY A 258 -9.05 -8.18 -3.28
N TRP A 259 -9.79 -7.59 -2.33
CA TRP A 259 -10.78 -6.55 -2.63
C TRP A 259 -10.12 -5.30 -3.21
N ALA A 260 -9.04 -4.82 -2.63
CA ALA A 260 -8.33 -3.64 -3.13
C ALA A 260 -7.80 -3.86 -4.55
N VAL A 261 -7.17 -5.02 -4.81
CA VAL A 261 -6.71 -5.41 -6.17
C VAL A 261 -7.89 -5.55 -7.15
N TYR A 262 -9.03 -6.11 -6.70
CA TYR A 262 -10.23 -6.15 -7.52
C TYR A 262 -10.78 -4.74 -7.81
N GLY A 263 -10.74 -3.85 -6.81
CA GLY A 263 -11.13 -2.45 -6.96
C GLY A 263 -10.30 -1.72 -8.03
N GLU A 264 -8.99 -1.95 -8.08
CA GLU A 264 -8.11 -1.44 -9.14
C GLU A 264 -8.62 -1.88 -10.52
N ARG A 265 -8.87 -3.18 -10.69
CA ARG A 265 -9.35 -3.75 -11.94
C ARG A 265 -10.71 -3.19 -12.35
N MET A 266 -11.65 -3.12 -11.40
CA MET A 266 -13.00 -2.57 -11.62
C MET A 266 -12.92 -1.12 -12.12
N MET A 267 -12.08 -0.29 -11.54
CA MET A 267 -11.89 1.09 -11.97
C MET A 267 -11.30 1.16 -13.37
N MET A 268 -10.29 0.34 -13.67
CA MET A 268 -9.70 0.28 -15.01
C MET A 268 -10.72 -0.17 -16.07
N GLU A 269 -11.50 -1.22 -15.78
CA GLU A 269 -12.53 -1.75 -16.69
C GLU A 269 -13.71 -0.78 -16.88
N SER A 270 -13.98 0.10 -15.89
CA SER A 270 -14.97 1.18 -16.02
C SER A 270 -14.50 2.36 -16.87
N GLY A 271 -13.23 2.36 -17.30
CA GLY A 271 -12.62 3.42 -18.11
C GLY A 271 -11.98 4.55 -17.30
N TYR A 272 -11.76 4.39 -15.98
CA TYR A 272 -11.07 5.37 -15.18
C TYR A 272 -9.67 5.68 -15.74
N GLY A 273 -9.24 6.94 -15.63
CA GLY A 273 -7.99 7.40 -16.23
C GLY A 273 -8.05 7.55 -17.75
N GLY A 274 -9.28 7.63 -18.31
CA GLY A 274 -9.51 7.86 -19.75
C GLY A 274 -9.28 6.63 -20.63
N ASN A 275 -9.16 5.45 -20.04
CA ASN A 275 -8.87 4.18 -20.75
C ASN A 275 -7.63 4.26 -21.66
N THR A 276 -6.63 5.04 -21.25
CA THR A 276 -5.44 5.31 -22.06
C THR A 276 -4.44 4.15 -22.05
N PRO A 277 -3.65 3.95 -23.14
CA PRO A 277 -2.60 2.93 -23.15
C PRO A 277 -1.58 3.10 -22.02
N GLU A 278 -1.27 4.34 -21.63
CA GLU A 278 -0.38 4.66 -20.51
C GLU A 278 -0.91 4.12 -19.18
N MET A 279 -2.21 4.38 -18.91
CA MET A 279 -2.83 3.91 -17.68
C MET A 279 -2.86 2.38 -17.63
N TRP A 280 -3.16 1.72 -18.76
CA TRP A 280 -3.12 0.26 -18.86
C TRP A 280 -1.72 -0.32 -18.73
N LEU A 281 -0.69 0.35 -19.26
CA LEU A 281 0.70 -0.09 -19.11
C LEU A 281 1.12 -0.03 -17.63
N MET A 282 0.83 1.07 -16.94
CA MET A 282 1.19 1.26 -15.54
C MET A 282 0.36 0.37 -14.61
N TYR A 283 -0.92 0.16 -14.88
CA TYR A 283 -1.73 -0.84 -14.19
C TYR A 283 -1.16 -2.25 -14.38
N SER A 284 -0.73 -2.59 -15.58
CA SER A 284 -0.13 -3.91 -15.84
C SER A 284 1.20 -4.09 -15.10
N LYS A 285 2.05 -3.03 -14.99
CA LYS A 285 3.25 -3.03 -14.13
C LYS A 285 2.88 -3.29 -12.66
N TRP A 286 1.89 -2.57 -12.15
CA TRP A 286 1.43 -2.70 -10.76
C TRP A 286 0.90 -4.11 -10.46
N ASN A 287 0.05 -4.63 -11.33
CA ASN A 287 -0.52 -5.97 -11.20
C ASN A 287 0.55 -7.08 -11.36
N LEU A 288 1.55 -6.86 -12.24
CA LEU A 288 2.68 -7.80 -12.40
C LEU A 288 3.46 -7.98 -11.10
N ARG A 289 3.61 -6.93 -10.28
CA ARG A 289 4.23 -7.02 -8.95
C ARG A 289 3.46 -8.00 -8.05
N THR A 290 2.13 -7.88 -7.99
CA THR A 290 1.27 -8.79 -7.22
C THR A 290 1.40 -10.24 -7.69
N VAL A 291 1.38 -10.46 -9.00
CA VAL A 291 1.56 -11.79 -9.59
C VAL A 291 2.95 -12.38 -9.28
N CYS A 292 4.01 -11.57 -9.36
CA CYS A 292 5.35 -12.01 -9.01
C CYS A 292 5.47 -12.35 -7.51
N ASN A 293 4.83 -11.60 -6.63
CA ASN A 293 4.79 -11.92 -5.20
C ASN A 293 4.13 -13.27 -4.95
N THR A 294 3.02 -13.59 -5.62
CA THR A 294 2.37 -14.90 -5.54
C THR A 294 3.33 -16.05 -5.97
N ILE A 295 4.12 -15.82 -7.03
CA ILE A 295 5.09 -16.80 -7.50
C ILE A 295 6.23 -17.01 -6.49
N LEU A 296 6.73 -15.90 -5.89
CA LEU A 296 7.82 -15.94 -4.93
C LEU A 296 7.40 -16.54 -3.58
N ASP A 297 6.18 -16.26 -3.15
CA ASP A 297 5.64 -16.79 -1.88
C ASP A 297 5.50 -18.32 -1.90
N TYR A 298 5.16 -18.90 -3.05
CA TYR A 298 5.04 -20.34 -3.22
C TYR A 298 6.41 -21.04 -3.31
N ARG A 299 7.48 -20.39 -3.81
CA ARG A 299 8.82 -20.99 -4.03
C ARG A 299 9.71 -20.93 -2.80
#